data_d9fe2aeb964fd9988373009af444b557
#
_entry.id   d9fe2aeb964fd9988373009af444b557
#
_cell.length_a   1.000
_cell.length_b   1.000
_cell.length_c   1.000
_cell.angle_alpha   90.00
_cell.angle_beta   90.00
_cell.angle_gamma   90.00
#
_symmetry.space_group_name_H-M   'P 1'
#
loop_
_entity.id
_entity.type
_entity.pdbx_description
1 polymer ?
#
loop_
_entity_poly.entity_id
_entity_poly.type
_entity_poly.pdbx_seq_one_letter_code
_entity_poly.pdbx_strand_id
1 'polypeptide(L)'
;MEIQQMNPLKVALIGYGKMGKAIERVAPNLNAEIVYIGSKNWALNPNDILNSGAQVAIEFTQPLSAPENIGQLLQLGIPTVCGTTGWSHLESDLRLQCANSNGSVMVGSNFSLGVHLFFALNKKMAQWMADFPEYQASIHEVHHLEKKDAPSGTAITTANLIIKNNPRYTQFTLHPNDANASQLQIKAERLADVKGIHQVQWDGPMDRIELSHSAKSRDGFALGALH
;
A
#
# COMPACT_ATOMS: atom_id res chain seq x y z
N MET A 1 -37.13 12.30 10.28
CA MET A 1 -36.38 11.89 9.12
C MET A 1 -35.85 10.49 9.40
N GLU A 2 -36.48 9.46 8.83
CA GLU A 2 -35.97 8.10 8.90
C GLU A 2 -34.66 8.07 8.14
N ILE A 3 -33.58 7.72 8.85
CA ILE A 3 -32.29 7.42 8.22
C ILE A 3 -32.54 6.13 7.44
N GLN A 4 -32.65 6.22 6.12
CA GLN A 4 -32.68 5.03 5.26
C GLN A 4 -31.41 4.24 5.56
N GLN A 5 -31.57 3.09 6.18
CA GLN A 5 -30.47 2.17 6.43
C GLN A 5 -29.98 1.69 5.06
N MET A 6 -28.85 2.22 4.60
CA MET A 6 -28.25 1.79 3.33
C MET A 6 -27.87 0.32 3.46
N ASN A 7 -28.22 -0.48 2.46
CA ASN A 7 -27.79 -1.88 2.40
C ASN A 7 -26.25 -1.94 2.47
N PRO A 8 -25.68 -2.91 3.18
CA PRO A 8 -24.23 -3.06 3.26
C PRO A 8 -23.62 -3.30 1.89
N LEU A 9 -22.43 -2.76 1.66
CA LEU A 9 -21.62 -3.04 0.47
C LEU A 9 -21.18 -4.51 0.51
N LYS A 10 -21.56 -5.28 -0.50
CA LYS A 10 -21.21 -6.70 -0.61
C LYS A 10 -19.84 -6.87 -1.23
N VAL A 11 -18.92 -7.46 -0.47
CA VAL A 11 -17.49 -7.57 -0.83
C VAL A 11 -17.09 -9.01 -1.03
N ALA A 12 -16.46 -9.32 -2.17
CA ALA A 12 -15.72 -10.55 -2.39
C ALA A 12 -14.28 -10.36 -1.92
N LEU A 13 -13.83 -11.17 -0.97
CA LEU A 13 -12.47 -11.11 -0.45
C LEU A 13 -11.61 -12.18 -1.09
N ILE A 14 -10.65 -11.76 -1.92
CA ILE A 14 -9.72 -12.65 -2.61
C ILE A 14 -8.38 -12.60 -1.86
N GLY A 15 -8.11 -13.68 -1.15
CA GLY A 15 -6.96 -13.72 -0.22
C GLY A 15 -7.38 -13.66 1.25
N TYR A 16 -7.20 -14.77 1.97
CA TYR A 16 -7.58 -14.88 3.38
C TYR A 16 -6.38 -15.09 4.31
N GLY A 17 -5.32 -14.30 4.03
CA GLY A 17 -4.13 -14.19 4.87
C GLY A 17 -4.32 -13.19 6.02
N LYS A 18 -3.21 -12.63 6.51
CA LYS A 18 -3.21 -11.63 7.60
C LYS A 18 -4.04 -10.38 7.24
N MET A 19 -3.99 -9.92 5.96
CA MET A 19 -4.79 -8.77 5.50
C MET A 19 -6.27 -9.12 5.31
N GLY A 20 -6.57 -10.25 4.67
CA GLY A 20 -7.96 -10.67 4.48
C GLY A 20 -8.73 -10.79 5.79
N LYS A 21 -8.12 -11.41 6.81
CA LYS A 21 -8.71 -11.49 8.16
C LYS A 21 -8.88 -10.12 8.83
N ALA A 22 -7.99 -9.17 8.56
CA ALA A 22 -8.14 -7.81 9.08
C ALA A 22 -9.29 -7.09 8.39
N ILE A 23 -9.45 -7.24 7.06
CA ILE A 23 -10.55 -6.65 6.28
C ILE A 23 -11.89 -7.20 6.76
N GLU A 24 -12.03 -8.52 6.88
CA GLU A 24 -13.26 -9.15 7.38
C GLU A 24 -13.65 -8.60 8.76
N ARG A 25 -12.68 -8.48 9.68
CA ARG A 25 -12.94 -7.96 11.04
C ARG A 25 -13.45 -6.53 11.05
N VAL A 26 -12.94 -5.65 10.17
CA VAL A 26 -13.30 -4.22 10.19
C VAL A 26 -14.43 -3.86 9.22
N ALA A 27 -14.79 -4.74 8.30
CA ALA A 27 -15.84 -4.51 7.31
C ALA A 27 -17.18 -4.03 7.91
N PRO A 28 -17.69 -4.61 9.03
CA PRO A 28 -18.93 -4.15 9.63
C PRO A 28 -18.89 -2.69 10.09
N ASN A 29 -17.73 -2.15 10.45
CA ASN A 29 -17.56 -0.76 10.88
C ASN A 29 -17.79 0.25 9.74
N LEU A 30 -17.74 -0.21 8.48
CA LEU A 30 -17.94 0.59 7.27
C LEU A 30 -19.20 0.18 6.50
N ASN A 31 -20.15 -0.48 7.16
CA ASN A 31 -21.37 -0.99 6.53
C ASN A 31 -21.05 -1.86 5.30
N ALA A 32 -20.03 -2.73 5.41
CA ALA A 32 -19.63 -3.69 4.38
C ALA A 32 -19.81 -5.12 4.92
N GLU A 33 -20.23 -6.02 4.03
CA GLU A 33 -20.45 -7.43 4.29
C GLU A 33 -19.56 -8.27 3.40
N ILE A 34 -18.80 -9.20 3.98
CA ILE A 34 -18.01 -10.16 3.20
C ILE A 34 -18.91 -11.31 2.79
N VAL A 35 -19.29 -11.35 1.51
CA VAL A 35 -20.24 -12.34 0.95
C VAL A 35 -19.54 -13.50 0.24
N TYR A 36 -18.24 -13.37 -0.05
CA TYR A 36 -17.41 -14.41 -0.65
C TYR A 36 -15.98 -14.32 -0.12
N ILE A 37 -15.40 -15.48 0.17
CA ILE A 37 -13.99 -15.59 0.54
C ILE A 37 -13.34 -16.61 -0.39
N GLY A 38 -12.48 -16.12 -1.26
CA GLY A 38 -11.59 -16.96 -2.05
C GLY A 38 -10.44 -17.46 -1.18
N SER A 39 -10.31 -18.76 -0.91
CA SER A 39 -9.27 -19.37 -0.11
C SER A 39 -8.14 -20.06 -0.90
N LYS A 40 -7.22 -20.70 -0.24
CA LYS A 40 -5.82 -20.99 -0.56
C LYS A 40 -5.46 -21.84 -1.80
N ASN A 41 -6.31 -22.45 -2.55
CA ASN A 41 -5.96 -23.30 -3.73
C ASN A 41 -6.62 -22.84 -5.05
N TRP A 42 -6.75 -21.75 -5.29
CA TRP A 42 -7.29 -20.60 -6.01
C TRP A 42 -7.39 -20.77 -7.55
N ALA A 43 -8.26 -21.58 -8.00
CA ALA A 43 -9.07 -21.12 -9.11
C ALA A 43 -10.26 -20.39 -8.47
N LEU A 44 -10.40 -19.09 -8.70
CA LEU A 44 -11.64 -18.39 -8.37
C LEU A 44 -12.78 -19.19 -9.02
N ASN A 45 -13.85 -19.46 -8.26
CA ASN A 45 -15.04 -19.99 -8.88
C ASN A 45 -15.92 -18.82 -9.34
N PRO A 46 -15.95 -18.50 -10.65
CA PRO A 46 -16.72 -17.38 -11.17
C PRO A 46 -18.20 -17.43 -10.77
N ASN A 47 -18.80 -18.62 -10.81
CA ASN A 47 -20.21 -18.80 -10.48
C ASN A 47 -20.49 -18.51 -9.01
N ASP A 48 -19.61 -18.93 -8.09
CA ASP A 48 -19.79 -18.67 -6.66
C ASP A 48 -19.68 -17.19 -6.36
N ILE A 49 -18.75 -16.47 -7.01
CA ILE A 49 -18.61 -15.03 -6.86
C ILE A 49 -19.86 -14.30 -7.35
N LEU A 50 -20.36 -14.62 -8.55
CA LEU A 50 -21.56 -14.02 -9.10
C LEU A 50 -22.79 -14.32 -8.23
N ASN A 51 -22.96 -15.58 -7.81
CA ASN A 51 -24.08 -16.00 -6.96
C ASN A 51 -24.04 -15.38 -5.56
N SER A 52 -22.86 -14.96 -5.07
CA SER A 52 -22.73 -14.26 -3.79
C SER A 52 -23.35 -12.86 -3.81
N GLY A 53 -23.54 -12.30 -5.01
CA GLY A 53 -24.00 -10.94 -5.21
C GLY A 53 -22.95 -9.87 -4.82
N ALA A 54 -21.66 -10.22 -4.85
CA ALA A 54 -20.58 -9.27 -4.60
C ALA A 54 -20.61 -8.09 -5.58
N GLN A 55 -20.44 -6.91 -5.07
CA GLN A 55 -20.45 -5.64 -5.82
C GLN A 55 -19.04 -5.13 -6.09
N VAL A 56 -18.06 -5.57 -5.29
CA VAL A 56 -16.64 -5.23 -5.41
C VAL A 56 -15.81 -6.39 -4.88
N ALA A 57 -14.61 -6.56 -5.43
CA ALA A 57 -13.63 -7.49 -4.91
C ALA A 57 -12.45 -6.75 -4.27
N ILE A 58 -11.93 -7.29 -3.17
CA ILE A 58 -10.67 -6.85 -2.55
C ILE A 58 -9.68 -8.00 -2.63
N GLU A 59 -8.57 -7.77 -3.36
CA GLU A 59 -7.54 -8.75 -3.68
C GLU A 59 -6.29 -8.51 -2.84
N PHE A 60 -5.94 -9.48 -1.96
CA PHE A 60 -4.71 -9.53 -1.18
C PHE A 60 -4.16 -10.96 -1.15
N THR A 61 -3.59 -11.41 -2.25
CA THR A 61 -3.02 -12.76 -2.39
C THR A 61 -1.49 -12.74 -2.47
N GLN A 62 -0.95 -13.15 -3.61
CA GLN A 62 0.49 -13.23 -3.87
C GLN A 62 0.81 -12.66 -5.26
N PRO A 63 2.06 -12.20 -5.49
CA PRO A 63 2.47 -11.58 -6.77
C PRO A 63 2.15 -12.42 -8.01
N LEU A 64 2.30 -13.74 -7.91
CA LEU A 64 2.04 -14.65 -9.04
C LEU A 64 0.56 -14.86 -9.33
N SER A 65 -0.32 -14.70 -8.34
CA SER A 65 -1.76 -14.97 -8.48
C SER A 65 -2.57 -13.71 -8.76
N ALA A 66 -2.11 -12.55 -8.30
CA ALA A 66 -2.88 -11.31 -8.38
C ALA A 66 -3.28 -10.92 -9.81
N PRO A 67 -2.40 -10.99 -10.84
CA PRO A 67 -2.78 -10.63 -12.21
C PRO A 67 -3.89 -11.54 -12.78
N GLU A 68 -3.80 -12.84 -12.53
CA GLU A 68 -4.82 -13.80 -12.97
C GLU A 68 -6.15 -13.56 -12.26
N ASN A 69 -6.13 -13.37 -10.93
CA ASN A 69 -7.34 -13.07 -10.16
C ASN A 69 -8.01 -11.79 -10.67
N ILE A 70 -7.25 -10.72 -10.90
CA ILE A 70 -7.76 -9.45 -11.42
C ILE A 70 -8.38 -9.67 -12.82
N GLY A 71 -7.69 -10.39 -13.71
CA GLY A 71 -8.18 -10.69 -15.05
C GLY A 71 -9.52 -11.43 -15.05
N GLN A 72 -9.69 -12.43 -14.16
CA GLN A 72 -10.94 -13.15 -13.99
C GLN A 72 -12.06 -12.24 -13.43
N LEU A 73 -11.76 -11.41 -12.44
CA LEU A 73 -12.73 -10.46 -11.86
C LEU A 73 -13.17 -9.40 -12.88
N LEU A 74 -12.27 -8.92 -13.74
CA LEU A 74 -12.60 -8.04 -14.86
C LEU A 74 -13.58 -8.72 -15.85
N GLN A 75 -13.35 -9.99 -16.18
CA GLN A 75 -14.26 -10.75 -17.04
C GLN A 75 -15.66 -10.93 -16.44
N LEU A 76 -15.76 -10.98 -15.11
CA LEU A 76 -17.03 -11.02 -14.37
C LEU A 76 -17.69 -9.63 -14.21
N GLY A 77 -17.04 -8.56 -14.66
CA GLY A 77 -17.51 -7.18 -14.47
C GLY A 77 -17.46 -6.68 -13.02
N ILE A 78 -16.64 -7.31 -12.17
CA ILE A 78 -16.55 -6.94 -10.74
C ILE A 78 -15.42 -5.94 -10.54
N PRO A 79 -15.70 -4.69 -10.10
CA PRO A 79 -14.70 -3.72 -9.71
C PRO A 79 -13.75 -4.30 -8.65
N THR A 80 -12.45 -4.05 -8.79
CA THR A 80 -11.44 -4.71 -7.95
C THR A 80 -10.50 -3.70 -7.31
N VAL A 81 -10.28 -3.83 -6.00
CA VAL A 81 -9.22 -3.14 -5.25
C VAL A 81 -8.11 -4.14 -4.97
N CYS A 82 -6.92 -3.91 -5.50
CA CYS A 82 -5.77 -4.81 -5.33
C CYS A 82 -4.69 -4.20 -4.45
N GLY A 83 -4.35 -4.89 -3.37
CA GLY A 83 -3.26 -4.55 -2.47
C GLY A 83 -2.05 -5.48 -2.56
N THR A 84 -2.11 -6.51 -3.39
CA THR A 84 -0.97 -7.37 -3.66
C THR A 84 0.10 -6.59 -4.44
N THR A 85 1.34 -6.62 -3.98
CA THR A 85 2.49 -5.97 -4.60
C THR A 85 3.42 -6.98 -5.28
N GLY A 86 4.41 -6.49 -6.06
CA GLY A 86 5.45 -7.33 -6.66
C GLY A 86 5.11 -7.91 -8.05
N TRP A 87 4.06 -7.40 -8.71
CA TRP A 87 3.65 -7.81 -10.06
C TRP A 87 3.55 -6.64 -11.06
N SER A 88 4.15 -5.49 -10.74
CA SER A 88 4.07 -4.25 -11.53
C SER A 88 4.54 -4.40 -12.98
N HIS A 89 5.38 -5.40 -13.30
CA HIS A 89 5.82 -5.72 -14.67
C HIS A 89 4.66 -6.19 -15.58
N LEU A 90 3.53 -6.62 -15.02
CA LEU A 90 2.30 -7.02 -15.74
C LEU A 90 1.19 -5.95 -15.69
N GLU A 91 1.44 -4.81 -15.06
CA GLU A 91 0.44 -3.75 -14.87
C GLU A 91 -0.06 -3.16 -16.19
N SER A 92 0.83 -3.01 -17.20
CA SER A 92 0.45 -2.51 -18.52
C SER A 92 -0.58 -3.39 -19.22
N ASP A 93 -0.42 -4.71 -19.13
CA ASP A 93 -1.32 -5.68 -19.76
C ASP A 93 -2.69 -5.68 -19.08
N LEU A 94 -2.69 -5.58 -17.75
CA LEU A 94 -3.94 -5.47 -16.99
C LEU A 94 -4.67 -4.14 -17.23
N ARG A 95 -3.96 -3.04 -17.45
CA ARG A 95 -4.56 -1.76 -17.85
C ARG A 95 -5.28 -1.88 -19.20
N LEU A 96 -4.69 -2.57 -20.17
CA LEU A 96 -5.34 -2.86 -21.46
C LEU A 96 -6.56 -3.75 -21.30
N GLN A 97 -6.49 -4.81 -20.49
CA GLN A 97 -7.64 -5.67 -20.21
C GLN A 97 -8.77 -4.88 -19.53
N CYS A 98 -8.44 -4.04 -18.55
CA CYS A 98 -9.40 -3.19 -17.86
C CYS A 98 -10.12 -2.23 -18.83
N ALA A 99 -9.37 -1.58 -19.72
CA ALA A 99 -9.94 -0.68 -20.73
C ALA A 99 -10.85 -1.43 -21.71
N ASN A 100 -10.46 -2.63 -22.16
CA ASN A 100 -11.22 -3.43 -23.12
C ASN A 100 -12.49 -4.03 -22.52
N SER A 101 -12.50 -4.32 -21.20
CA SER A 101 -13.67 -4.88 -20.50
C SER A 101 -14.62 -3.82 -19.94
N ASN A 102 -14.31 -2.53 -20.11
CA ASN A 102 -14.98 -1.42 -19.41
C ASN A 102 -15.02 -1.66 -17.87
N GLY A 103 -13.99 -2.32 -17.34
CA GLY A 103 -13.87 -2.70 -15.94
C GLY A 103 -13.23 -1.59 -15.10
N SER A 104 -13.11 -1.84 -13.81
CA SER A 104 -12.47 -0.92 -12.88
C SER A 104 -11.52 -1.66 -11.95
N VAL A 105 -10.26 -1.22 -11.92
CA VAL A 105 -9.24 -1.76 -11.02
C VAL A 105 -8.49 -0.62 -10.35
N MET A 106 -8.43 -0.66 -9.02
CA MET A 106 -7.60 0.24 -8.22
C MET A 106 -6.43 -0.58 -7.64
N VAL A 107 -5.21 -0.20 -7.96
CA VAL A 107 -4.01 -0.84 -7.42
C VAL A 107 -3.33 0.10 -6.44
N GLY A 108 -3.05 -0.39 -5.24
CA GLY A 108 -2.33 0.39 -4.24
C GLY A 108 -1.28 -0.45 -3.51
N SER A 109 -0.06 0.05 -3.42
CA SER A 109 0.99 -0.57 -2.60
C SER A 109 0.77 -0.37 -1.10
N ASN A 110 -0.10 0.57 -0.73
CA ASN A 110 -0.47 0.89 0.64
C ASN A 110 -1.83 1.57 0.67
N PHE A 111 -2.70 1.15 1.58
CA PHE A 111 -4.05 1.70 1.75
C PHE A 111 -4.21 2.46 3.08
N SER A 112 -3.18 2.56 3.91
CA SER A 112 -3.28 3.29 5.18
C SER A 112 -3.39 4.80 4.96
N LEU A 113 -4.48 5.41 5.44
CA LEU A 113 -4.62 6.87 5.47
C LEU A 113 -3.42 7.55 6.13
N GLY A 114 -2.94 7.00 7.25
CA GLY A 114 -1.77 7.54 7.96
C GLY A 114 -0.52 7.55 7.09
N VAL A 115 -0.30 6.50 6.27
CA VAL A 115 0.83 6.45 5.33
C VAL A 115 0.66 7.47 4.20
N HIS A 116 -0.55 7.67 3.68
CA HIS A 116 -0.80 8.68 2.65
C HIS A 116 -0.58 10.10 3.18
N LEU A 117 -1.00 10.39 4.42
CA LEU A 117 -0.69 11.66 5.09
C LEU A 117 0.82 11.82 5.31
N PHE A 118 1.51 10.78 5.74
CA PHE A 118 2.96 10.75 5.86
C PHE A 118 3.65 11.06 4.52
N PHE A 119 3.19 10.49 3.41
CA PHE A 119 3.70 10.81 2.07
C PHE A 119 3.46 12.27 1.69
N ALA A 120 2.26 12.81 1.94
CA ALA A 120 1.93 14.19 1.63
C ALA A 120 2.80 15.18 2.42
N LEU A 121 3.02 14.93 3.72
CA LEU A 121 3.89 15.74 4.57
C LEU A 121 5.35 15.68 4.12
N ASN A 122 5.86 14.48 3.81
CA ASN A 122 7.24 14.32 3.32
C ASN A 122 7.47 15.01 1.97
N LYS A 123 6.47 14.95 1.06
CA LYS A 123 6.53 15.70 -0.19
C LYS A 123 6.67 17.20 0.06
N LYS A 124 5.85 17.75 0.96
CA LYS A 124 5.91 19.17 1.32
C LYS A 124 7.23 19.55 2.00
N MET A 125 7.66 18.72 2.94
CA MET A 125 8.94 18.94 3.64
C MET A 125 10.12 18.93 2.66
N ALA A 126 10.15 17.97 1.70
CA ALA A 126 11.21 17.91 0.70
C ALA A 126 11.26 19.17 -0.17
N GLN A 127 10.10 19.77 -0.51
CA GLN A 127 10.02 21.03 -1.25
C GLN A 127 10.60 22.21 -0.45
N TRP A 128 10.23 22.34 0.81
CA TRP A 128 10.75 23.41 1.67
C TRP A 128 12.25 23.26 1.93
N MET A 129 12.71 22.04 2.20
CA MET A 129 14.12 21.75 2.48
C MET A 129 15.04 21.85 1.25
N ALA A 130 14.49 22.06 0.05
CA ALA A 130 15.31 22.35 -1.13
C ALA A 130 16.07 23.67 -1.00
N ASP A 131 15.51 24.64 -0.27
CA ASP A 131 16.11 25.97 -0.05
C ASP A 131 17.09 26.00 1.14
N PHE A 132 17.21 24.90 1.90
CA PHE A 132 18.07 24.79 3.10
C PHE A 132 19.09 23.66 2.94
N PRO A 133 20.20 23.89 2.20
CA PRO A 133 21.18 22.85 1.86
C PRO A 133 21.96 22.28 3.05
N GLU A 134 21.95 22.93 4.18
CA GLU A 134 22.59 22.46 5.42
C GLU A 134 21.83 21.30 6.08
N TYR A 135 20.52 21.11 5.78
CA TYR A 135 19.77 19.95 6.26
C TYR A 135 19.93 18.76 5.33
N GLN A 136 20.29 17.63 5.89
CA GLN A 136 20.44 16.37 5.16
C GLN A 136 19.30 15.41 5.48
N ALA A 137 18.67 14.87 4.43
CA ALA A 137 17.62 13.88 4.60
C ALA A 137 18.19 12.47 4.77
N SER A 138 17.53 11.69 5.61
CA SER A 138 17.68 10.24 5.68
C SER A 138 16.35 9.56 5.97
N ILE A 139 16.23 8.29 5.58
CA ILE A 139 15.06 7.46 5.85
C ILE A 139 15.48 6.29 6.73
N HIS A 140 14.69 6.01 7.75
CA HIS A 140 14.82 4.82 8.57
C HIS A 140 13.51 4.04 8.56
N GLU A 141 13.58 2.73 8.26
CA GLU A 141 12.42 1.85 8.33
C GLU A 141 12.69 0.64 9.23
N VAL A 142 11.66 0.23 9.96
CA VAL A 142 11.71 -0.97 10.80
C VAL A 142 10.47 -1.83 10.52
N HIS A 143 10.69 -3.12 10.27
CA HIS A 143 9.62 -4.11 10.05
C HIS A 143 9.92 -5.42 10.80
N HIS A 144 8.90 -6.29 10.85
CA HIS A 144 9.03 -7.62 11.44
C HIS A 144 10.03 -8.51 10.69
N LEU A 145 10.57 -9.51 11.38
CA LEU A 145 11.60 -10.41 10.84
C LEU A 145 11.19 -11.19 9.59
N GLU A 146 9.90 -11.47 9.41
CA GLU A 146 9.37 -12.21 8.25
C GLU A 146 9.30 -11.37 6.95
N LYS A 147 9.55 -10.04 7.01
CA LYS A 147 9.53 -9.18 5.83
C LYS A 147 10.79 -9.38 5.01
N LYS A 148 10.62 -9.91 3.78
CA LYS A 148 11.74 -10.31 2.91
C LYS A 148 12.32 -9.16 2.10
N ASP A 149 11.49 -8.22 1.65
CA ASP A 149 11.90 -7.07 0.86
C ASP A 149 12.57 -6.00 1.73
N ALA A 150 13.68 -5.46 1.26
CA ALA A 150 14.39 -4.31 1.83
C ALA A 150 15.03 -3.50 0.69
N PRO A 151 14.76 -2.18 0.60
CA PRO A 151 13.81 -1.44 1.42
C PRO A 151 12.36 -1.78 1.09
N SER A 152 11.45 -1.46 2.00
CA SER A 152 10.01 -1.68 1.80
C SER A 152 9.45 -0.78 0.69
N GLY A 153 8.33 -1.18 0.09
CA GLY A 153 7.62 -0.35 -0.89
C GLY A 153 7.29 1.05 -0.36
N THR A 154 6.94 1.18 0.93
CA THR A 154 6.69 2.48 1.57
C THR A 154 7.96 3.33 1.65
N ALA A 155 9.10 2.75 2.02
CA ALA A 155 10.37 3.47 2.06
C ALA A 155 10.82 3.91 0.65
N ILE A 156 10.67 3.05 -0.36
CA ILE A 156 10.95 3.38 -1.77
C ILE A 156 10.05 4.53 -2.25
N THR A 157 8.75 4.46 -1.97
CA THR A 157 7.81 5.54 -2.33
C THR A 157 8.20 6.85 -1.66
N THR A 158 8.55 6.82 -0.37
CA THR A 158 9.01 8.01 0.38
C THR A 158 10.29 8.59 -0.24
N ALA A 159 11.26 7.73 -0.55
CA ALA A 159 12.51 8.16 -1.19
C ALA A 159 12.26 8.82 -2.55
N ASN A 160 11.46 8.20 -3.39
CA ASN A 160 11.12 8.74 -4.70
C ASN A 160 10.36 10.10 -4.60
N LEU A 161 9.51 10.26 -3.59
CA LEU A 161 8.85 11.55 -3.32
C LEU A 161 9.86 12.63 -2.92
N ILE A 162 10.84 12.31 -2.08
CA ILE A 162 11.90 13.25 -1.70
C ILE A 162 12.77 13.60 -2.89
N ILE A 163 13.25 12.61 -3.64
CA ILE A 163 14.08 12.80 -4.84
C ILE A 163 13.37 13.67 -5.88
N LYS A 164 12.08 13.41 -6.14
CA LYS A 164 11.29 14.18 -7.10
C LYS A 164 11.08 15.65 -6.69
N ASN A 165 11.10 15.95 -5.40
CA ASN A 165 10.74 17.27 -4.87
C ASN A 165 11.90 18.03 -4.24
N ASN A 166 13.11 17.43 -4.19
CA ASN A 166 14.34 18.09 -3.74
C ASN A 166 15.48 17.75 -4.70
N PRO A 167 15.94 18.70 -5.53
CA PRO A 167 16.90 18.45 -6.63
C PRO A 167 18.29 18.04 -6.16
N ARG A 168 18.57 18.15 -4.86
CA ARG A 168 19.84 17.67 -4.29
C ARG A 168 19.99 16.15 -4.39
N TYR A 169 18.86 15.42 -4.31
CA TYR A 169 18.88 13.96 -4.33
C TYR A 169 18.54 13.44 -5.73
N THR A 170 19.38 12.55 -6.26
CA THR A 170 19.19 11.94 -7.58
C THR A 170 18.83 10.46 -7.49
N GLN A 171 19.19 9.79 -6.40
CA GLN A 171 18.93 8.39 -6.14
C GLN A 171 18.99 8.11 -4.63
N PHE A 172 18.56 6.92 -4.23
CA PHE A 172 18.76 6.46 -2.84
C PHE A 172 19.79 5.34 -2.76
N THR A 173 20.33 5.12 -1.57
CA THR A 173 21.27 4.02 -1.27
C THR A 173 20.93 3.35 0.07
N LEU A 174 21.23 2.04 0.15
CA LEU A 174 21.20 1.25 1.38
C LEU A 174 22.59 1.16 2.05
N HIS A 175 23.62 1.70 1.41
CA HIS A 175 25.01 1.66 1.84
C HIS A 175 25.46 3.04 2.33
N PRO A 176 25.18 3.40 3.63
CA PRO A 176 25.46 4.74 4.15
C PRO A 176 26.96 5.11 4.11
N ASN A 177 27.85 4.13 4.23
CA ASN A 177 29.31 4.37 4.25
C ASN A 177 29.86 4.82 2.88
N ASP A 178 29.16 4.52 1.79
CA ASP A 178 29.56 4.86 0.42
C ASP A 178 28.69 5.98 -0.17
N ALA A 179 27.80 6.56 0.62
CA ALA A 179 26.86 7.56 0.16
C ALA A 179 27.55 8.90 -0.12
N ASN A 180 27.35 9.42 -1.33
CA ASN A 180 27.71 10.80 -1.65
C ASN A 180 26.56 11.77 -1.32
N ALA A 181 26.83 13.07 -1.38
CA ALA A 181 25.87 14.11 -0.99
C ALA A 181 24.56 14.15 -1.82
N SER A 182 24.57 13.52 -3.02
CA SER A 182 23.38 13.44 -3.89
C SER A 182 22.54 12.16 -3.66
N GLN A 183 22.95 11.29 -2.75
CA GLN A 183 22.27 10.04 -2.44
C GLN A 183 21.48 10.13 -1.13
N LEU A 184 20.18 9.85 -1.21
CA LEU A 184 19.32 9.74 -0.04
C LEU A 184 19.58 8.39 0.65
N GLN A 185 19.98 8.41 1.89
CA GLN A 185 20.24 7.19 2.66
C GLN A 185 18.96 6.56 3.15
N ILE A 186 18.83 5.23 2.99
CA ILE A 186 17.77 4.43 3.61
C ILE A 186 18.41 3.38 4.50
N LYS A 187 18.07 3.41 5.79
CA LYS A 187 18.39 2.37 6.76
C LYS A 187 17.18 1.47 6.93
N ALA A 188 17.32 0.17 6.67
CA ALA A 188 16.26 -0.81 6.81
C ALA A 188 16.60 -1.81 7.94
N GLU A 189 15.75 -1.89 8.96
CA GLU A 189 15.91 -2.79 10.10
C GLU A 189 14.79 -3.82 10.19
N ARG A 190 15.08 -4.94 10.79
CA ARG A 190 14.13 -6.02 11.04
C ARG A 190 14.15 -6.37 12.52
N LEU A 191 13.01 -6.13 13.20
CA LEU A 191 12.84 -6.38 14.63
C LEU A 191 11.57 -7.21 14.87
N ALA A 192 11.59 -8.02 15.93
CA ALA A 192 10.41 -8.77 16.33
C ALA A 192 9.24 -7.83 16.67
N ASP A 193 8.01 -8.27 16.35
CA ASP A 193 6.74 -7.63 16.71
C ASP A 193 6.48 -6.22 16.16
N VAL A 194 7.36 -5.67 15.33
CA VAL A 194 7.14 -4.37 14.66
C VAL A 194 6.24 -4.56 13.44
N LYS A 195 5.14 -3.81 13.37
CA LYS A 195 4.19 -3.87 12.23
C LYS A 195 4.67 -3.08 11.02
N GLY A 196 5.42 -2.00 11.26
CA GLY A 196 6.03 -1.11 10.29
C GLY A 196 6.20 0.29 10.86
N ILE A 197 7.44 0.77 10.88
CA ILE A 197 7.81 2.14 11.24
C ILE A 197 8.52 2.73 10.05
N HIS A 198 8.17 3.95 9.69
CA HIS A 198 8.84 4.73 8.65
C HIS A 198 9.11 6.13 9.21
N GLN A 199 10.34 6.55 9.11
CA GLN A 199 10.84 7.79 9.68
C GLN A 199 11.67 8.51 8.63
N VAL A 200 11.43 9.81 8.45
CA VAL A 200 12.26 10.70 7.66
C VAL A 200 12.85 11.73 8.59
N GLN A 201 14.15 11.84 8.57
CA GLN A 201 14.91 12.85 9.34
C GLN A 201 15.53 13.87 8.39
N TRP A 202 15.48 15.13 8.78
CA TRP A 202 16.20 16.22 8.17
C TRP A 202 17.13 16.77 9.25
N ASP A 203 18.41 16.45 9.15
CA ASP A 203 19.42 16.74 10.15
C ASP A 203 20.24 17.95 9.74
N GLY A 204 20.13 19.02 10.49
CA GLY A 204 20.85 20.28 10.31
C GLY A 204 21.93 20.47 11.38
N PRO A 205 22.75 21.52 11.26
CA PRO A 205 23.83 21.79 12.21
C PRO A 205 23.33 22.23 13.59
N MET A 206 22.10 22.76 13.68
CA MET A 206 21.54 23.32 14.92
C MET A 206 20.42 22.47 15.50
N ASP A 207 19.67 21.77 14.65
CA ASP A 207 18.51 20.97 15.05
C ASP A 207 18.23 19.85 14.04
N ARG A 208 17.23 19.05 14.38
CA ARG A 208 16.71 17.95 13.55
C ARG A 208 15.20 18.03 13.48
N ILE A 209 14.67 17.89 12.28
CA ILE A 209 13.24 17.74 12.06
C ILE A 209 12.96 16.28 11.68
N GLU A 210 11.95 15.70 12.30
CA GLU A 210 11.61 14.29 12.12
C GLU A 210 10.13 14.12 11.87
N LEU A 211 9.80 13.33 10.84
CA LEU A 211 8.47 12.84 10.55
C LEU A 211 8.46 11.33 10.72
N SER A 212 7.57 10.82 11.55
CA SER A 212 7.46 9.38 11.82
C SER A 212 6.04 8.89 11.66
N HIS A 213 5.90 7.73 11.02
CA HIS A 213 4.68 6.93 10.96
C HIS A 213 4.94 5.56 11.56
N SER A 214 4.15 5.16 12.55
CA SER A 214 4.22 3.84 13.19
C SER A 214 2.86 3.14 13.09
N ALA A 215 2.81 2.01 12.41
CA ALA A 215 1.61 1.20 12.30
C ALA A 215 1.39 0.40 13.60
N LYS A 216 0.26 0.63 14.28
CA LYS A 216 -0.12 -0.09 15.50
C LYS A 216 -0.75 -1.45 15.20
N SER A 217 -1.53 -1.54 14.11
CA SER A 217 -2.19 -2.76 13.64
C SER A 217 -2.32 -2.77 12.12
N ARG A 218 -2.82 -3.87 11.56
CA ARG A 218 -3.18 -3.95 10.14
C ARG A 218 -4.54 -3.32 9.82
N ASP A 219 -5.30 -2.93 10.82
CA ASP A 219 -6.65 -2.42 10.64
C ASP A 219 -6.67 -1.10 9.86
N GLY A 220 -5.64 -0.25 10.04
CA GLY A 220 -5.51 0.98 9.27
C GLY A 220 -5.38 0.75 7.76
N PHE A 221 -4.70 -0.32 7.34
CA PHE A 221 -4.61 -0.72 5.93
C PHE A 221 -5.92 -1.34 5.44
N ALA A 222 -6.56 -2.15 6.29
CA ALA A 222 -7.82 -2.81 5.98
C ALA A 222 -8.97 -1.80 5.82
N LEU A 223 -9.07 -0.82 6.73
CA LEU A 223 -10.03 0.27 6.64
C LEU A 223 -9.85 1.09 5.36
N GLY A 224 -8.61 1.44 5.01
CA GLY A 224 -8.36 2.19 3.79
C GLY A 224 -8.63 1.42 2.50
N ALA A 225 -8.54 0.09 2.51
CA ALA A 225 -8.90 -0.74 1.35
C ALA A 225 -10.42 -0.87 1.17
N LEU A 226 -11.20 -0.66 2.23
CA LEU A 226 -12.67 -0.68 2.22
C LEU A 226 -13.29 0.70 1.90
N HIS A 227 -12.55 1.79 2.12
CA HIS A 227 -12.95 3.16 1.77
C HIS A 227 -12.80 3.45 0.28
#